data_55a8eb4850004054e06d30ccc5008665
#
_entry.id   55a8eb4850004054e06d30ccc5008665
#
_cell.length_a   1.000
_cell.length_b   1.000
_cell.length_c   1.000
_cell.angle_alpha   90.00
_cell.angle_beta   90.00
_cell.angle_gamma   90.00
#
_symmetry.space_group_name_H-M   'P 1'
#
loop_
_entity.id
_entity.type
_entity.pdbx_description
1 polymer ?
#
loop_
_entity_poly.entity_id
_entity_poly.type
_entity_poly.pdbx_seq_one_letter_code
_entity_poly.pdbx_strand_id
1 'polypeptide(L)'
;MAPHLWEGIYMAARAGYDATGGMLMGRGGEKGELLEHPELWSNVQEALDRTGLFLSGLGNCIIDDNENLHPFGMGPSPDPESMREMFEFAADHGWKGGVQTSIWTTNKDLAIEKFAKICDVTADYGLTVNLEFVAWAVCDTLAKAREILEAVNKPNARITLDLMHLYYMDVKPEEIAACPPEWFGEYHICDMPHVEFPTEKEALAKEGRSFRLFPGESGIDLTKWIRVIPDTVLVTPEIPNRERTQKWGSFEYACRTLEACKDYYRNNNIPL
;
A
#
# COMPACT_ATOMS: atom_id res chain seq x y z
N MET A 1 -0.13 -3.91 17.67
CA MET A 1 0.98 -3.96 16.71
C MET A 1 2.17 -4.56 17.44
N ALA A 2 2.98 -5.34 16.80
CA ALA A 2 4.26 -5.78 17.34
C ALA A 2 5.16 -4.55 17.56
N PRO A 3 5.88 -4.45 18.66
CA PRO A 3 6.74 -3.30 18.93
C PRO A 3 7.97 -3.27 18.01
N HIS A 4 8.48 -4.44 17.56
CA HIS A 4 9.64 -4.55 16.69
C HIS A 4 9.30 -5.28 15.38
N LEU A 5 10.03 -4.97 14.30
CA LEU A 5 9.77 -5.58 12.99
C LEU A 5 9.88 -7.12 13.04
N TRP A 6 10.90 -7.69 13.72
CA TRP A 6 11.06 -9.15 13.82
C TRP A 6 9.90 -9.85 14.54
N GLU A 7 9.28 -9.20 15.52
CA GLU A 7 8.06 -9.74 16.15
C GLU A 7 6.89 -9.75 15.18
N GLY A 8 6.79 -8.69 14.34
CA GLY A 8 5.83 -8.62 13.22
C GLY A 8 6.02 -9.76 12.22
N ILE A 9 7.29 -10.08 11.87
CA ILE A 9 7.62 -11.20 10.98
C ILE A 9 7.15 -12.54 11.57
N TYR A 10 7.46 -12.81 12.85
CA TYR A 10 6.97 -14.04 13.49
C TYR A 10 5.44 -14.09 13.59
N MET A 11 4.79 -12.97 13.85
CA MET A 11 3.32 -12.90 13.87
C MET A 11 2.73 -13.19 12.49
N ALA A 12 3.27 -12.58 11.43
CA ALA A 12 2.82 -12.78 10.06
C ALA A 12 3.01 -14.24 9.62
N ALA A 13 4.18 -14.83 9.90
CA ALA A 13 4.45 -16.25 9.61
C ALA A 13 3.48 -17.18 10.31
N ARG A 14 3.22 -16.98 11.62
CA ARG A 14 2.27 -17.78 12.39
C ARG A 14 0.82 -17.62 11.90
N ALA A 15 0.48 -16.46 11.37
CA ALA A 15 -0.83 -16.22 10.74
C ALA A 15 -0.92 -16.84 9.34
N GLY A 16 0.21 -17.19 8.70
CA GLY A 16 0.27 -17.84 7.39
C GLY A 16 0.44 -16.89 6.21
N TYR A 17 0.95 -15.69 6.45
CA TYR A 17 1.36 -14.74 5.40
C TYR A 17 2.71 -15.13 4.80
N ASP A 18 2.95 -14.71 3.55
CA ASP A 18 4.21 -14.94 2.83
C ASP A 18 5.16 -13.75 2.94
N ALA A 19 4.62 -12.57 3.28
CA ALA A 19 5.38 -11.34 3.41
C ALA A 19 4.85 -10.45 4.54
N THR A 20 5.66 -9.50 4.95
CA THR A 20 5.24 -8.39 5.81
C THR A 20 5.94 -7.10 5.39
N GLY A 21 5.31 -5.97 5.65
CA GLY A 21 5.92 -4.65 5.44
C GLY A 21 6.51 -4.08 6.72
N GLY A 22 7.38 -3.09 6.58
CA GLY A 22 7.92 -2.34 7.69
C GLY A 22 8.25 -0.91 7.29
N MET A 23 7.96 0.05 8.16
CA MET A 23 8.33 1.43 7.93
C MET A 23 9.74 1.66 8.45
N LEU A 24 10.70 1.92 7.54
CA LEU A 24 12.06 2.30 7.89
C LEU A 24 12.18 3.78 8.26
N MET A 25 11.25 4.60 7.81
CA MET A 25 11.20 6.02 8.10
C MET A 25 9.76 6.44 8.36
N GLY A 26 9.55 7.30 9.34
CA GLY A 26 8.27 7.92 9.59
C GLY A 26 7.85 8.89 8.48
N ARG A 27 6.58 9.25 8.41
CA ARG A 27 6.02 10.08 7.34
C ARG A 27 6.60 11.50 7.31
N GLY A 28 7.04 12.02 8.44
CA GLY A 28 7.73 13.30 8.57
C GLY A 28 9.24 13.23 8.34
N GLY A 29 9.77 12.06 7.97
CA GLY A 29 11.20 11.84 7.73
C GLY A 29 12.01 11.45 8.95
N GLU A 30 11.36 11.23 10.11
CA GLU A 30 12.02 10.69 11.29
C GLU A 30 12.48 9.26 11.03
N LYS A 31 13.72 8.95 11.41
CA LYS A 31 14.29 7.61 11.25
C LYS A 31 13.52 6.61 12.10
N GLY A 32 13.22 5.45 11.51
CA GLY A 32 12.68 4.32 12.24
C GLY A 32 13.76 3.56 12.99
N GLU A 33 13.34 2.63 13.85
CA GLU A 33 14.19 1.88 14.77
C GLU A 33 15.44 1.26 14.07
N LEU A 34 15.28 0.67 12.90
CA LEU A 34 16.37 0.00 12.19
C LEU A 34 17.39 0.96 11.57
N LEU A 35 16.99 2.19 11.25
CA LEU A 35 17.90 3.23 10.77
C LEU A 35 18.64 3.92 11.92
N GLU A 36 18.04 3.97 13.10
CA GLU A 36 18.68 4.48 14.33
C GLU A 36 19.58 3.43 14.97
N HIS A 37 19.20 2.15 14.87
CA HIS A 37 19.84 0.99 15.49
C HIS A 37 20.10 -0.12 14.48
N PRO A 38 21.04 0.06 13.51
CA PRO A 38 21.30 -0.93 12.45
C PRO A 38 21.71 -2.31 12.98
N GLU A 39 22.30 -2.37 14.18
CA GLU A 39 22.69 -3.62 14.85
C GLU A 39 21.49 -4.55 15.13
N LEU A 40 20.27 -4.00 15.22
CA LEU A 40 19.06 -4.78 15.41
C LEU A 40 18.65 -5.56 14.17
N TRP A 41 19.25 -5.28 13.02
CA TRP A 41 19.00 -6.03 11.79
C TRP A 41 19.24 -7.54 11.96
N SER A 42 20.19 -7.93 12.80
CA SER A 42 20.45 -9.35 13.09
C SER A 42 19.20 -10.10 13.56
N ASN A 43 18.34 -9.46 14.35
CA ASN A 43 17.07 -10.06 14.82
C ASN A 43 16.06 -10.21 13.67
N VAL A 44 16.02 -9.23 12.77
CA VAL A 44 15.16 -9.27 11.57
C VAL A 44 15.64 -10.38 10.64
N GLN A 45 16.94 -10.45 10.37
CA GLN A 45 17.51 -11.49 9.52
C GLN A 45 17.23 -12.90 10.09
N GLU A 46 17.43 -13.11 11.38
CA GLU A 46 17.11 -14.39 12.03
C GLU A 46 15.61 -14.73 11.86
N ALA A 47 14.74 -13.75 12.01
CA ALA A 47 13.29 -13.98 11.84
C ALA A 47 12.95 -14.34 10.39
N LEU A 48 13.53 -13.66 9.40
CA LEU A 48 13.35 -13.97 7.98
C LEU A 48 13.87 -15.37 7.63
N ASP A 49 15.09 -15.72 8.10
CA ASP A 49 15.69 -17.03 7.86
C ASP A 49 14.87 -18.17 8.45
N ARG A 50 14.29 -17.96 9.63
CA ARG A 50 13.45 -18.96 10.30
C ARG A 50 12.05 -19.12 9.71
N THR A 51 11.51 -18.06 9.14
CA THR A 51 10.11 -18.05 8.67
C THR A 51 9.99 -18.20 7.16
N GLY A 52 11.02 -17.84 6.41
CA GLY A 52 11.01 -17.81 4.95
C GLY A 52 10.20 -16.65 4.37
N LEU A 53 9.72 -15.71 5.21
CA LEU A 53 9.03 -14.52 4.74
C LEU A 53 9.99 -13.57 4.05
N PHE A 54 9.43 -12.68 3.23
CA PHE A 54 10.18 -11.54 2.69
C PHE A 54 9.57 -10.21 3.15
N LEU A 55 10.35 -9.14 3.06
CA LEU A 55 9.88 -7.79 3.36
C LEU A 55 9.33 -7.16 2.09
N SER A 56 8.08 -6.67 2.18
CA SER A 56 7.41 -5.85 1.18
C SER A 56 7.38 -4.39 1.64
N GLY A 57 6.78 -3.46 1.02
CA GLY A 57 6.51 -2.08 1.43
C GLY A 57 7.52 -1.39 2.37
N LEU A 58 8.06 -0.26 1.95
CA LEU A 58 9.07 0.50 2.70
C LEU A 58 8.51 1.62 3.55
N GLY A 59 7.29 2.03 3.29
CA GLY A 59 6.65 3.21 3.83
C GLY A 59 6.05 4.09 2.75
N ASN A 60 5.62 5.28 3.13
CA ASN A 60 4.82 6.18 2.31
C ASN A 60 5.56 7.48 2.00
N CYS A 61 5.57 7.90 0.73
CA CYS A 61 5.95 9.24 0.30
C CYS A 61 4.69 10.04 -0.09
N ILE A 62 4.43 11.11 0.63
CA ILE A 62 3.29 12.00 0.36
C ILE A 62 3.76 13.15 -0.52
N ILE A 63 3.17 13.29 -1.70
CA ILE A 63 3.40 14.43 -2.59
C ILE A 63 2.33 15.49 -2.33
N ASP A 64 2.76 16.59 -1.72
CA ASP A 64 1.93 17.73 -1.35
C ASP A 64 2.74 19.00 -1.56
N ASP A 65 2.08 20.16 -1.62
CA ASP A 65 2.64 21.50 -1.71
C ASP A 65 2.37 22.39 -0.49
N ASN A 66 2.04 21.76 0.65
CA ASN A 66 1.66 22.40 1.90
C ASN A 66 0.30 23.12 1.89
N GLU A 67 -0.56 22.83 0.91
CA GLU A 67 -1.93 23.36 0.88
C GLU A 67 -2.85 22.70 1.93
N ASN A 68 -2.33 21.81 2.77
CA ASN A 68 -3.07 21.06 3.80
C ASN A 68 -4.29 20.31 3.27
N LEU A 69 -4.21 19.80 2.06
CA LEU A 69 -5.30 19.04 1.45
C LEU A 69 -5.46 17.64 2.04
N HIS A 70 -4.46 17.17 2.80
CA HIS A 70 -4.52 15.89 3.46
C HIS A 70 -5.44 15.95 4.70
N PRO A 71 -6.52 15.14 4.76
CA PRO A 71 -7.57 15.26 5.80
C PRO A 71 -7.09 15.00 7.23
N PHE A 72 -5.88 14.50 7.40
CA PHE A 72 -5.28 14.21 8.71
C PHE A 72 -4.10 15.14 9.04
N GLY A 73 -3.94 16.24 8.30
CA GLY A 73 -2.88 17.22 8.54
C GLY A 73 -1.46 16.69 8.34
N MET A 74 -1.30 15.64 7.54
CA MET A 74 0.02 15.15 7.16
C MET A 74 0.57 16.01 6.04
N GLY A 75 1.71 16.66 6.28
CA GLY A 75 2.42 17.42 5.25
C GLY A 75 3.17 16.54 4.26
N PRO A 76 3.88 17.18 3.31
CA PRO A 76 4.70 16.46 2.33
C PRO A 76 5.79 15.66 3.01
N SER A 77 6.14 14.53 2.40
CA SER A 77 7.34 13.78 2.80
C SER A 77 8.61 14.59 2.50
N PRO A 78 9.71 14.27 3.18
CA PRO A 78 11.02 14.88 2.91
C PRO A 78 11.42 14.74 1.44
N ASP A 79 12.39 15.54 1.02
CA ASP A 79 12.99 15.40 -0.29
C ASP A 79 13.57 13.98 -0.46
N PRO A 80 13.30 13.27 -1.58
CA PRO A 80 13.78 11.92 -1.82
C PRO A 80 15.29 11.75 -1.68
N GLU A 81 16.08 12.79 -1.98
CA GLU A 81 17.54 12.77 -1.79
C GLU A 81 17.93 12.61 -0.31
N SER A 82 17.15 13.18 0.61
CA SER A 82 17.38 13.01 2.05
C SER A 82 16.97 11.62 2.57
N MET A 83 16.27 10.85 1.75
CA MET A 83 15.81 9.50 2.09
C MET A 83 16.74 8.39 1.56
N ARG A 84 17.86 8.74 0.89
CA ARG A 84 18.77 7.76 0.28
C ARG A 84 19.26 6.70 1.26
N GLU A 85 19.57 7.08 2.49
CA GLU A 85 19.98 6.13 3.54
C GLU A 85 18.93 5.02 3.76
N MET A 86 17.64 5.38 3.72
CA MET A 86 16.56 4.40 3.84
C MET A 86 16.52 3.47 2.62
N PHE A 87 16.67 4.02 1.41
CA PHE A 87 16.62 3.23 0.18
C PHE A 87 17.83 2.30 0.06
N GLU A 88 19.03 2.78 0.41
CA GLU A 88 20.26 2.00 0.48
C GLU A 88 20.12 0.85 1.48
N PHE A 89 19.69 1.16 2.71
CA PHE A 89 19.43 0.15 3.73
C PHE A 89 18.47 -0.93 3.24
N ALA A 90 17.37 -0.53 2.60
CA ALA A 90 16.40 -1.48 2.08
C ALA A 90 16.98 -2.37 0.97
N ALA A 91 17.72 -1.81 0.04
CA ALA A 91 18.37 -2.54 -1.04
C ALA A 91 19.42 -3.53 -0.53
N ASP A 92 20.30 -3.08 0.39
CA ASP A 92 21.34 -3.90 1.01
C ASP A 92 20.78 -5.09 1.80
N HIS A 93 19.56 -4.96 2.31
CA HIS A 93 18.90 -5.98 3.11
C HIS A 93 17.81 -6.75 2.37
N GLY A 94 17.76 -6.64 1.04
CA GLY A 94 16.92 -7.48 0.19
C GLY A 94 15.43 -7.21 0.28
N TRP A 95 15.03 -5.97 0.59
CA TRP A 95 13.63 -5.55 0.54
C TRP A 95 13.08 -5.70 -0.88
N LYS A 96 11.93 -6.35 -1.05
CA LYS A 96 11.35 -6.67 -2.38
C LYS A 96 10.20 -5.74 -2.78
N GLY A 97 9.74 -4.91 -1.88
CA GLY A 97 8.64 -3.99 -2.13
C GLY A 97 9.08 -2.65 -2.68
N GLY A 98 8.12 -1.80 -2.90
CA GLY A 98 8.31 -0.43 -3.35
C GLY A 98 7.94 0.61 -2.30
N VAL A 99 8.18 1.85 -2.66
CA VAL A 99 7.73 3.01 -1.92
C VAL A 99 6.28 3.32 -2.31
N GLN A 100 5.37 3.31 -1.36
CA GLN A 100 4.00 3.78 -1.59
C GLN A 100 3.98 5.30 -1.70
N THR A 101 3.16 5.82 -2.60
CA THR A 101 3.08 7.26 -2.86
C THR A 101 1.63 7.66 -3.06
N SER A 102 1.25 8.82 -2.53
CA SER A 102 -0.06 9.44 -2.78
C SER A 102 0.11 10.93 -3.08
N ILE A 103 -0.78 11.49 -3.92
CA ILE A 103 -0.68 12.88 -4.41
C ILE A 103 -1.84 13.70 -3.88
N TRP A 104 -1.50 14.79 -3.20
CA TRP A 104 -2.41 15.70 -2.50
C TRP A 104 -2.34 17.14 -3.02
N THR A 105 -1.42 17.46 -3.91
CA THR A 105 -1.35 18.77 -4.58
C THR A 105 -2.28 18.85 -5.79
N THR A 106 -2.91 19.98 -6.00
CA THR A 106 -3.65 20.31 -7.24
C THR A 106 -2.73 20.73 -8.38
N ASN A 107 -1.47 21.04 -8.10
CA ASN A 107 -0.46 21.38 -9.09
C ASN A 107 0.07 20.12 -9.78
N LYS A 108 -0.46 19.81 -10.97
CA LYS A 108 -0.10 18.60 -11.74
C LYS A 108 1.38 18.58 -12.14
N ASP A 109 1.96 19.70 -12.51
CA ASP A 109 3.37 19.76 -12.93
C ASP A 109 4.28 19.46 -11.75
N LEU A 110 3.98 19.97 -10.56
CA LEU A 110 4.67 19.65 -9.32
C LEU A 110 4.51 18.17 -8.95
N ALA A 111 3.32 17.61 -9.13
CA ALA A 111 3.07 16.19 -8.87
C ALA A 111 3.94 15.31 -9.76
N ILE A 112 4.01 15.60 -11.06
CA ILE A 112 4.83 14.90 -12.04
C ILE A 112 6.31 15.03 -11.68
N GLU A 113 6.80 16.25 -11.40
CA GLU A 113 8.19 16.51 -11.04
C GLU A 113 8.61 15.73 -9.79
N LYS A 114 7.82 15.82 -8.71
CA LYS A 114 8.13 15.15 -7.45
C LYS A 114 8.06 13.62 -7.60
N PHE A 115 7.07 13.09 -8.31
CA PHE A 115 6.95 11.64 -8.53
C PHE A 115 8.11 11.11 -9.39
N ALA A 116 8.49 11.84 -10.46
CA ALA A 116 9.66 11.50 -11.26
C ALA A 116 10.95 11.48 -10.42
N LYS A 117 11.12 12.48 -9.54
CA LYS A 117 12.29 12.53 -8.64
C LYS A 117 12.36 11.33 -7.69
N ILE A 118 11.22 10.92 -7.11
CA ILE A 118 11.16 9.70 -6.27
C ILE A 118 11.59 8.49 -7.11
N CYS A 119 11.05 8.35 -8.34
CA CYS A 119 11.42 7.25 -9.23
C CYS A 119 12.91 7.25 -9.57
N ASP A 120 13.51 8.41 -9.86
CA ASP A 120 14.92 8.52 -10.20
C ASP A 120 15.82 8.11 -9.02
N VAL A 121 15.55 8.61 -7.83
CA VAL A 121 16.34 8.29 -6.64
C VAL A 121 16.20 6.80 -6.27
N THR A 122 15.01 6.25 -6.33
CA THR A 122 14.75 4.84 -5.96
C THR A 122 15.26 3.84 -7.01
N ALA A 123 15.39 4.27 -8.28
CA ALA A 123 15.94 3.43 -9.35
C ALA A 123 17.39 3.01 -9.08
N ASP A 124 18.19 3.88 -8.45
CA ASP A 124 19.59 3.58 -8.07
C ASP A 124 19.68 2.35 -7.15
N TYR A 125 18.61 2.03 -6.46
CA TYR A 125 18.50 0.93 -5.48
C TYR A 125 17.63 -0.23 -5.97
N GLY A 126 17.17 -0.20 -7.22
CA GLY A 126 16.30 -1.24 -7.79
C GLY A 126 14.89 -1.28 -7.19
N LEU A 127 14.44 -0.21 -6.53
CA LEU A 127 13.14 -0.13 -5.89
C LEU A 127 12.07 0.44 -6.83
N THR A 128 10.83 -0.01 -6.68
CA THR A 128 9.66 0.53 -7.38
C THR A 128 9.01 1.66 -6.59
N VAL A 129 8.23 2.49 -7.29
CA VAL A 129 7.41 3.55 -6.69
C VAL A 129 5.96 3.30 -7.08
N ASN A 130 5.14 3.00 -6.09
CA ASN A 130 3.76 2.62 -6.27
C ASN A 130 2.84 3.82 -5.97
N LEU A 131 2.21 4.40 -7.00
CA LEU A 131 1.24 5.46 -6.85
C LEU A 131 -0.13 4.86 -6.52
N GLU A 132 -0.61 5.13 -5.32
CA GLU A 132 -1.97 4.83 -4.92
C GLU A 132 -2.87 6.04 -5.20
N PHE A 133 -3.90 5.86 -6.05
CA PHE A 133 -4.98 6.84 -6.12
C PHE A 133 -5.98 6.57 -5.00
N VAL A 134 -6.31 7.61 -4.27
CA VAL A 134 -7.06 7.50 -3.01
C VAL A 134 -8.33 8.34 -3.12
N ALA A 135 -9.50 7.74 -2.95
CA ALA A 135 -10.81 8.35 -3.19
C ALA A 135 -11.04 9.72 -2.51
N TRP A 136 -10.32 10.01 -1.45
CA TRP A 136 -10.35 11.31 -0.76
C TRP A 136 -9.12 12.19 -1.00
N ALA A 137 -8.15 11.75 -1.84
CA ALA A 137 -6.99 12.56 -2.22
C ALA A 137 -7.31 13.51 -3.40
N VAL A 138 -6.29 14.15 -3.93
CA VAL A 138 -6.36 14.92 -5.19
C VAL A 138 -6.21 13.97 -6.39
N CYS A 139 -5.23 13.06 -6.33
CA CYS A 139 -5.16 11.94 -7.26
C CYS A 139 -6.12 10.84 -6.75
N ASP A 140 -7.38 10.93 -7.16
CA ASP A 140 -8.47 10.11 -6.65
C ASP A 140 -8.98 9.06 -7.66
N THR A 141 -8.49 9.06 -8.91
CA THR A 141 -8.96 8.14 -9.96
C THR A 141 -7.81 7.43 -10.66
N LEU A 142 -8.10 6.24 -11.21
CA LEU A 142 -7.16 5.51 -12.07
C LEU A 142 -6.71 6.37 -13.27
N ALA A 143 -7.62 7.16 -13.86
CA ALA A 143 -7.29 8.04 -14.98
C ALA A 143 -6.21 9.07 -14.61
N LYS A 144 -6.32 9.71 -13.43
CA LYS A 144 -5.30 10.66 -12.95
C LYS A 144 -3.97 9.96 -12.65
N ALA A 145 -3.99 8.76 -12.05
CA ALA A 145 -2.77 8.00 -11.80
C ALA A 145 -2.08 7.62 -13.13
N ARG A 146 -2.84 7.19 -14.14
CA ARG A 146 -2.33 6.92 -15.48
C ARG A 146 -1.67 8.15 -16.12
N GLU A 147 -2.32 9.32 -16.06
CA GLU A 147 -1.76 10.56 -16.60
C GLU A 147 -0.39 10.90 -15.97
N ILE A 148 -0.23 10.65 -14.67
CA ILE A 148 1.06 10.86 -13.97
C ILE A 148 2.10 9.85 -14.48
N LEU A 149 1.77 8.55 -14.53
CA LEU A 149 2.71 7.52 -14.99
C LEU A 149 3.13 7.73 -16.45
N GLU A 150 2.17 8.07 -17.34
CA GLU A 150 2.44 8.37 -18.74
C GLU A 150 3.39 9.57 -18.90
N ALA A 151 3.16 10.65 -18.11
CA ALA A 151 4.00 11.85 -18.14
C ALA A 151 5.40 11.61 -17.61
N VAL A 152 5.52 10.81 -16.53
CA VAL A 152 6.80 10.49 -15.87
C VAL A 152 7.60 9.47 -16.69
N ASN A 153 6.95 8.49 -17.31
CA ASN A 153 7.53 7.46 -18.16
C ASN A 153 8.79 6.81 -17.56
N LYS A 154 8.73 6.39 -16.29
CA LYS A 154 9.84 5.73 -15.60
C LYS A 154 9.60 4.23 -15.47
N PRO A 155 10.61 3.37 -15.68
CA PRO A 155 10.44 1.91 -15.70
C PRO A 155 10.12 1.32 -14.33
N ASN A 156 10.36 2.03 -13.24
CA ASN A 156 10.06 1.63 -11.87
C ASN A 156 8.79 2.30 -11.29
N ALA A 157 8.08 3.12 -12.09
CA ALA A 157 6.79 3.68 -11.70
C ALA A 157 5.69 2.60 -11.77
N ARG A 158 4.88 2.49 -10.74
CA ARG A 158 3.77 1.53 -10.64
C ARG A 158 2.51 2.20 -10.08
N ILE A 159 1.40 1.50 -10.17
CA ILE A 159 0.12 1.87 -9.55
C ILE A 159 -0.22 0.81 -8.50
N THR A 160 -0.67 1.24 -7.33
CA THR A 160 -1.36 0.41 -6.36
C THR A 160 -2.87 0.51 -6.63
N LEU A 161 -3.51 -0.65 -6.74
CA LEU A 161 -4.96 -0.77 -6.88
C LEU A 161 -5.55 -1.14 -5.51
N ASP A 162 -6.40 -0.30 -4.95
CA ASP A 162 -7.16 -0.64 -3.75
C ASP A 162 -8.64 -0.86 -4.11
N LEU A 163 -9.19 -2.03 -3.79
CA LEU A 163 -10.56 -2.39 -4.18
C LEU A 163 -11.60 -1.42 -3.65
N MET A 164 -11.36 -0.80 -2.49
CA MET A 164 -12.24 0.24 -1.98
C MET A 164 -12.20 1.50 -2.84
N HIS A 165 -11.01 1.91 -3.28
CA HIS A 165 -10.87 3.08 -4.15
C HIS A 165 -11.41 2.80 -5.56
N LEU A 166 -11.22 1.58 -6.08
CA LEU A 166 -11.86 1.15 -7.33
C LEU A 166 -13.38 1.26 -7.25
N TYR A 167 -13.97 0.82 -6.15
CA TYR A 167 -15.41 0.86 -5.94
C TYR A 167 -15.92 2.30 -5.83
N TYR A 168 -15.36 3.09 -4.94
CA TYR A 168 -15.84 4.45 -4.69
C TYR A 168 -15.64 5.39 -5.88
N MET A 169 -14.64 5.16 -6.70
CA MET A 169 -14.39 5.95 -7.90
C MET A 169 -15.01 5.35 -9.16
N ASP A 170 -15.87 4.32 -9.01
CA ASP A 170 -16.60 3.64 -10.10
C ASP A 170 -15.69 3.16 -11.24
N VAL A 171 -14.47 2.74 -10.90
CA VAL A 171 -13.51 2.24 -11.90
C VAL A 171 -14.03 0.94 -12.51
N LYS A 172 -14.09 0.91 -13.84
CA LYS A 172 -14.54 -0.27 -14.56
C LYS A 172 -13.39 -1.27 -14.76
N PRO A 173 -13.66 -2.59 -14.73
CA PRO A 173 -12.63 -3.60 -14.99
C PRO A 173 -11.88 -3.38 -16.31
N GLU A 174 -12.58 -2.90 -17.34
CA GLU A 174 -12.01 -2.62 -18.65
C GLU A 174 -10.96 -1.50 -18.63
N GLU A 175 -11.06 -0.56 -17.70
CA GLU A 175 -10.08 0.52 -17.53
C GLU A 175 -8.76 -0.03 -16.95
N ILE A 176 -8.84 -1.02 -16.06
CA ILE A 176 -7.66 -1.74 -15.55
C ILE A 176 -7.06 -2.60 -16.66
N ALA A 177 -7.88 -3.38 -17.36
CA ALA A 177 -7.44 -4.24 -18.45
C ALA A 177 -6.81 -3.47 -19.62
N ALA A 178 -7.13 -2.19 -19.78
CA ALA A 178 -6.54 -1.32 -20.81
C ALA A 178 -5.17 -0.75 -20.41
N CYS A 179 -4.72 -0.93 -19.15
CA CYS A 179 -3.39 -0.49 -18.73
C CYS A 179 -2.33 -1.55 -19.04
N PRO A 180 -1.08 -1.16 -19.29
CA PRO A 180 0.04 -2.11 -19.35
C PRO A 180 0.12 -2.91 -18.03
N PRO A 181 0.18 -4.24 -18.07
CA PRO A 181 0.17 -5.08 -16.87
C PRO A 181 1.36 -4.79 -15.94
N GLU A 182 2.48 -4.37 -16.48
CA GLU A 182 3.68 -3.98 -15.72
C GLU A 182 3.52 -2.70 -14.91
N TRP A 183 2.44 -1.95 -15.11
CA TRP A 183 2.17 -0.76 -14.30
C TRP A 183 1.64 -1.10 -12.91
N PHE A 184 1.17 -2.32 -12.67
CA PHE A 184 0.61 -2.70 -11.37
C PHE A 184 1.68 -3.35 -10.50
N GLY A 185 1.96 -2.75 -9.34
CA GLY A 185 2.95 -3.24 -8.38
C GLY A 185 2.33 -4.00 -7.22
N GLU A 186 1.17 -3.57 -6.77
CA GLU A 186 0.48 -4.11 -5.61
C GLU A 186 -1.02 -3.88 -5.75
N TYR A 187 -1.84 -4.76 -5.17
CA TYR A 187 -3.22 -4.41 -4.93
C TYR A 187 -3.67 -4.75 -3.51
N HIS A 188 -4.52 -3.88 -2.96
CA HIS A 188 -5.07 -4.01 -1.63
C HIS A 188 -6.44 -4.67 -1.71
N ILE A 189 -6.55 -5.88 -1.13
CA ILE A 189 -7.83 -6.57 -1.00
C ILE A 189 -8.53 -6.15 0.28
N CYS A 190 -9.78 -5.68 0.13
CA CYS A 190 -10.70 -5.36 1.22
C CYS A 190 -12.14 -5.37 0.70
N ASP A 191 -13.09 -5.17 1.61
CA ASP A 191 -14.48 -4.88 1.29
C ASP A 191 -14.93 -3.62 2.02
N MET A 192 -16.06 -3.05 1.66
CA MET A 192 -16.54 -1.74 2.09
C MET A 192 -17.84 -1.84 2.88
N PRO A 193 -17.99 -1.07 3.99
CA PRO A 193 -19.17 -1.15 4.85
C PRO A 193 -20.46 -0.62 4.20
N HIS A 194 -20.35 0.27 3.23
CA HIS A 194 -21.51 0.89 2.56
C HIS A 194 -21.56 0.52 1.09
N VAL A 195 -22.78 0.16 0.66
CA VAL A 195 -23.08 -0.07 -0.75
C VAL A 195 -23.33 1.26 -1.47
N GLU A 196 -23.82 2.28 -0.74
CA GLU A 196 -23.99 3.63 -1.24
C GLU A 196 -22.77 4.48 -0.95
N PHE A 197 -22.41 5.31 -1.91
CA PHE A 197 -21.22 6.13 -1.91
C PHE A 197 -21.34 7.30 -0.90
N PRO A 198 -20.48 7.40 0.13
CA PRO A 198 -20.38 8.64 0.91
C PRO A 198 -19.85 9.76 0.03
N THR A 199 -20.53 10.90 0.01
CA THR A 199 -20.14 12.04 -0.83
C THR A 199 -19.02 12.89 -0.19
N GLU A 200 -18.87 12.80 1.13
CA GLU A 200 -17.92 13.61 1.89
C GLU A 200 -16.57 12.90 2.04
N LYS A 201 -15.49 13.53 1.59
CA LYS A 201 -14.12 12.98 1.64
C LYS A 201 -13.69 12.56 3.05
N GLU A 202 -14.09 13.31 4.08
CA GLU A 202 -13.81 12.95 5.49
C GLU A 202 -14.50 11.67 5.92
N ALA A 203 -15.75 11.45 5.49
CA ALA A 203 -16.49 10.23 5.77
C ALA A 203 -15.82 9.02 5.09
N LEU A 204 -15.46 9.15 3.81
CA LEU A 204 -14.69 8.14 3.06
C LEU A 204 -13.38 7.78 3.76
N ALA A 205 -12.61 8.79 4.15
CA ALA A 205 -11.34 8.60 4.83
C ALA A 205 -11.50 7.91 6.19
N LYS A 206 -12.55 8.22 6.94
CA LYS A 206 -12.87 7.57 8.21
C LYS A 206 -13.22 6.11 8.02
N GLU A 207 -14.05 5.79 7.04
CA GLU A 207 -14.41 4.41 6.69
C GLU A 207 -13.19 3.61 6.26
N GLY A 208 -12.45 4.12 5.30
CA GLY A 208 -11.28 3.46 4.76
C GLY A 208 -10.17 3.17 5.77
N ARG A 209 -10.12 3.94 6.85
CA ARG A 209 -9.09 3.80 7.89
C ARG A 209 -9.52 3.04 9.14
N SER A 210 -10.82 2.74 9.29
CA SER A 210 -11.29 2.19 10.57
C SER A 210 -12.39 1.15 10.47
N PHE A 211 -13.02 1.00 9.31
CA PHE A 211 -14.26 0.22 9.21
C PHE A 211 -14.31 -0.71 8.00
N ARG A 212 -13.18 -1.00 7.34
CA ARG A 212 -13.17 -1.93 6.21
C ARG A 212 -13.65 -3.31 6.64
N LEU A 213 -14.27 -4.03 5.72
CA LEU A 213 -14.85 -5.35 5.91
C LEU A 213 -13.96 -6.43 5.31
N PHE A 214 -14.19 -7.67 5.73
CA PHE A 214 -13.60 -8.82 5.06
C PHE A 214 -14.24 -9.03 3.69
N PRO A 215 -13.47 -9.51 2.68
CA PRO A 215 -13.99 -9.73 1.34
C PRO A 215 -15.26 -10.59 1.33
N GLY A 216 -16.32 -10.09 0.67
CA GLY A 216 -17.63 -10.74 0.55
C GLY A 216 -18.65 -10.36 1.62
N GLU A 217 -18.30 -9.60 2.65
CA GLU A 217 -19.24 -9.23 3.72
C GLU A 217 -20.26 -8.16 3.29
N SER A 218 -19.90 -7.28 2.35
CA SER A 218 -20.83 -6.25 1.84
C SER A 218 -21.79 -6.78 0.78
N GLY A 219 -21.48 -7.91 0.16
CA GLY A 219 -22.19 -8.43 -1.00
C GLY A 219 -21.80 -7.77 -2.32
N ILE A 220 -20.81 -6.88 -2.34
CA ILE A 220 -20.24 -6.33 -3.57
C ILE A 220 -19.43 -7.42 -4.28
N ASP A 221 -19.63 -7.54 -5.61
CA ASP A 221 -18.83 -8.44 -6.42
C ASP A 221 -17.44 -7.84 -6.68
N LEU A 222 -16.45 -8.26 -5.85
CA LEU A 222 -15.05 -7.86 -5.99
C LEU A 222 -14.35 -8.64 -7.12
N THR A 223 -14.92 -9.78 -7.54
CA THR A 223 -14.27 -10.66 -8.54
C THR A 223 -14.09 -9.97 -9.89
N LYS A 224 -14.96 -9.02 -10.22
CA LYS A 224 -14.90 -8.27 -11.48
C LYS A 224 -13.58 -7.52 -11.67
N TRP A 225 -12.99 -7.01 -10.57
CA TRP A 225 -11.68 -6.35 -10.61
C TRP A 225 -10.54 -7.35 -10.45
N ILE A 226 -10.64 -8.27 -9.48
CA ILE A 226 -9.58 -9.23 -9.19
C ILE A 226 -9.20 -10.05 -10.44
N ARG A 227 -10.18 -10.42 -11.27
CA ARG A 227 -9.96 -11.22 -12.48
C ARG A 227 -9.21 -10.49 -13.61
N VAL A 228 -9.14 -9.17 -13.58
CA VAL A 228 -8.44 -8.36 -14.59
C VAL A 228 -7.11 -7.80 -14.09
N ILE A 229 -6.85 -7.92 -12.78
CA ILE A 229 -5.53 -7.60 -12.19
C ILE A 229 -4.58 -8.76 -12.54
N PRO A 230 -3.34 -8.50 -13.01
CA PRO A 230 -2.38 -9.55 -13.30
C PRO A 230 -2.08 -10.41 -12.04
N ASP A 231 -1.97 -11.72 -12.22
CA ASP A 231 -1.70 -12.69 -11.14
C ASP A 231 -0.28 -12.58 -10.55
N THR A 232 0.60 -11.82 -11.19
CA THR A 232 1.94 -11.51 -10.70
C THR A 232 2.01 -10.35 -9.71
N VAL A 233 0.89 -9.64 -9.51
CA VAL A 233 0.81 -8.47 -8.62
C VAL A 233 0.71 -8.92 -7.16
N LEU A 234 1.49 -8.30 -6.27
CA LEU A 234 1.43 -8.58 -4.84
C LEU A 234 0.05 -8.26 -4.27
N VAL A 235 -0.51 -9.22 -3.53
CA VAL A 235 -1.80 -9.07 -2.86
C VAL A 235 -1.60 -8.72 -1.40
N THR A 236 -2.06 -7.57 -0.98
CA THR A 236 -1.98 -7.10 0.40
C THR A 236 -3.38 -6.93 1.00
N PRO A 237 -3.75 -7.69 2.05
CA PRO A 237 -4.97 -7.39 2.79
C PRO A 237 -4.85 -6.05 3.52
N GLU A 238 -5.55 -5.02 3.04
CA GLU A 238 -5.64 -3.74 3.73
C GLU A 238 -7.04 -3.53 4.32
N ILE A 239 -7.25 -4.11 5.51
CA ILE A 239 -8.56 -4.17 6.17
C ILE A 239 -8.49 -3.53 7.56
N PRO A 240 -8.17 -2.23 7.70
CA PRO A 240 -8.18 -1.58 9.01
C PRO A 240 -9.61 -1.56 9.58
N ASN A 241 -9.79 -2.25 10.71
CA ASN A 241 -11.06 -2.28 11.43
C ASN A 241 -10.80 -2.20 12.94
N ARG A 242 -11.05 -1.01 13.49
CA ARG A 242 -10.73 -0.71 14.90
C ARG A 242 -11.50 -1.60 15.88
N GLU A 243 -12.79 -1.78 15.64
CA GLU A 243 -13.65 -2.58 16.53
C GLU A 243 -13.22 -4.03 16.57
N ARG A 244 -12.96 -4.64 15.40
CA ARG A 244 -12.52 -6.02 15.28
C ARG A 244 -11.13 -6.22 15.90
N THR A 245 -10.21 -5.28 15.66
CA THR A 245 -8.86 -5.32 16.25
C THR A 245 -8.93 -5.21 17.78
N GLN A 246 -9.80 -4.36 18.32
CA GLN A 246 -10.01 -4.27 19.78
C GLN A 246 -10.65 -5.54 20.35
N LYS A 247 -11.60 -6.13 19.62
CA LYS A 247 -12.32 -7.33 20.05
C LYS A 247 -11.45 -8.58 20.08
N TRP A 248 -10.60 -8.78 19.07
CA TRP A 248 -9.86 -10.03 18.88
C TRP A 248 -8.36 -9.91 19.19
N GLY A 249 -7.82 -8.71 19.28
CA GLY A 249 -6.38 -8.45 19.30
C GLY A 249 -5.74 -8.57 17.91
N SER A 250 -4.56 -7.99 17.78
CA SER A 250 -3.91 -7.84 16.46
C SER A 250 -3.58 -9.19 15.79
N PHE A 251 -3.10 -10.18 16.56
CA PHE A 251 -2.73 -11.48 15.99
C PHE A 251 -3.94 -12.26 15.47
N GLU A 252 -4.96 -12.42 16.30
CA GLU A 252 -6.19 -13.12 15.88
C GLU A 252 -6.87 -12.39 14.72
N TYR A 253 -6.84 -11.06 14.73
CA TYR A 253 -7.35 -10.27 13.63
C TYR A 253 -6.59 -10.54 12.32
N ALA A 254 -5.25 -10.60 12.37
CA ALA A 254 -4.44 -10.94 11.19
C ALA A 254 -4.76 -12.35 10.66
N CYS A 255 -4.91 -13.35 11.54
CA CYS A 255 -5.31 -14.70 11.13
C CYS A 255 -6.67 -14.71 10.42
N ARG A 256 -7.67 -14.04 10.99
CA ARG A 256 -9.02 -13.96 10.42
C ARG A 256 -9.06 -13.19 9.11
N THR A 257 -8.25 -12.13 9.00
CA THR A 257 -8.10 -11.35 7.78
C THR A 257 -7.60 -12.22 6.64
N LEU A 258 -6.52 -12.95 6.86
CA LEU A 258 -5.95 -13.83 5.83
C LEU A 258 -6.90 -14.96 5.45
N GLU A 259 -7.53 -15.62 6.43
CA GLU A 259 -8.49 -16.67 6.16
C GLU A 259 -9.68 -16.18 5.35
N ALA A 260 -10.24 -15.02 5.70
CA ALA A 260 -11.34 -14.42 4.94
C ALA A 260 -10.96 -14.10 3.49
N CYS A 261 -9.74 -13.59 3.26
CA CYS A 261 -9.24 -13.37 1.90
C CYS A 261 -9.10 -14.70 1.13
N LYS A 262 -8.48 -15.72 1.74
CA LYS A 262 -8.34 -17.06 1.13
C LYS A 262 -9.69 -17.72 0.86
N ASP A 263 -10.65 -17.57 1.77
CA ASP A 263 -12.02 -18.08 1.58
C ASP A 263 -12.73 -17.38 0.42
N TYR A 264 -12.56 -16.06 0.30
CA TYR A 264 -13.13 -15.31 -0.81
C TYR A 264 -12.60 -15.82 -2.16
N TYR A 265 -11.29 -16.05 -2.29
CA TYR A 265 -10.67 -16.62 -3.48
C TYR A 265 -11.20 -18.02 -3.79
N ARG A 266 -11.19 -18.92 -2.80
CA ARG A 266 -11.69 -20.30 -2.93
C ARG A 266 -13.15 -20.35 -3.36
N ASN A 267 -14.02 -19.57 -2.70
CA ASN A 267 -15.46 -19.55 -2.96
C ASN A 267 -15.81 -18.98 -4.34
N ASN A 268 -14.93 -18.18 -4.91
CA ASN A 268 -15.12 -17.57 -6.23
C ASN A 268 -14.26 -18.21 -7.33
N ASN A 269 -13.59 -19.34 -7.05
CA ASN A 269 -12.72 -20.06 -7.99
C ASN A 269 -11.64 -19.12 -8.61
N ILE A 270 -11.02 -18.29 -7.76
CA ILE A 270 -9.87 -17.47 -8.12
C ILE A 270 -8.61 -18.20 -7.64
N PRO A 271 -7.57 -18.39 -8.46
CA PRO A 271 -6.30 -18.96 -8.01
C PRO A 271 -5.69 -18.16 -6.85
N LEU A 272 -5.06 -18.88 -5.89
CA LEU A 272 -4.30 -18.27 -4.80
C LEU A 272 -2.85 -18.12 -5.20
#